data_fe7d82ba612068846267738d1a4f3363
#
_entry.id   fe7d82ba612068846267738d1a4f3363
#
_cell.length_a   1.000
_cell.length_b   1.000
_cell.length_c   1.000
_cell.angle_alpha   90.00
_cell.angle_beta   90.00
_cell.angle_gamma   90.00
#
_symmetry.space_group_name_H-M   'P 1'
#
loop_
_entity.id
_entity.type
_entity.pdbx_description
1 polymer ?
#
loop_
_entity_poly.entity_id
_entity_poly.type
_entity_poly.pdbx_seq_one_letter_code
_entity_poly.pdbx_strand_id
1 'polypeptide(L)'
;MLTRSLATLALLVAAVAPAPAQQAPTALGSLAAAGSPKAPKVILNWDRFYDHAAIGEIGRRLQAAHPNTCRLSSIGKSFQGREMWLLTVTDFTKGDADKKPAMYIDGNIHSNEVQGTEFSLYTAWYLCEMQGQNAWVDSLLATRTLYIVPTINPDGREHFIKQANTASSPRTGLVPRDNDGDGKVDEDQLDDLDGDGHITQMRRRNPNGRFIESPEDPRIMIPVLPGQRGQWELLGGEGLDNDGDGQINEDAVGGYDPNRNWPWRWQPPYVQGGADFYPTSLPETRAVIDFALAHPNIAGAQSYHNNGGMILRGPGSPQDEFRPQDVAVFDQIGRTGERILPGYRYMIVWKDLYIVWGGELDWFYGARGVVTFSNELWTNFKLFEKAETSTNRYDRTDYEFDRLLLFGDAFVPWKSFNHPQYGMVEIGGMKKNFGRTEPGFLMQAEAHRNMAFSLYQAWQMPQVEVDTITTRALGNGLTEVTAIVANRRLVPTHTQQDVENRISRPDYVTLTGGTVLTGYRVINPNTGTSIEQPKSPARLELSNIPGNSVVTVKWIVRGGGPFTVTVDAEKGGSHSRTLR
;
A
#
# COMPACT_ATOMS: atom_id res chain seq x y z
N MET A 1 73.37 -57.50 -6.16
CA MET A 1 72.66 -57.24 -4.86
C MET A 1 72.20 -55.82 -4.89
N LEU A 2 70.95 -55.58 -5.18
CA LEU A 2 70.28 -54.28 -5.26
C LEU A 2 69.19 -54.24 -4.18
N THR A 3 69.38 -53.47 -3.16
CA THR A 3 68.39 -53.17 -2.10
C THR A 3 67.49 -52.01 -2.57
N ARG A 4 66.21 -52.28 -2.71
CA ARG A 4 65.17 -51.29 -2.97
C ARG A 4 64.68 -50.71 -1.65
N SER A 5 64.84 -49.40 -1.45
CA SER A 5 64.22 -48.65 -0.36
C SER A 5 62.82 -48.23 -0.78
N LEU A 6 61.82 -48.64 -0.02
CA LEU A 6 60.45 -48.13 -0.11
C LEU A 6 60.38 -46.81 0.70
N ALA A 7 60.08 -45.70 0.02
CA ALA A 7 59.71 -44.48 0.68
C ALA A 7 58.18 -44.41 0.88
N THR A 8 57.78 -44.38 2.12
CA THR A 8 56.35 -44.24 2.53
C THR A 8 56.01 -42.74 2.50
N LEU A 9 55.10 -42.40 1.59
CA LEU A 9 54.54 -41.03 1.48
C LEU A 9 53.39 -40.88 2.50
N ALA A 10 53.63 -40.11 3.56
CA ALA A 10 52.58 -39.77 4.53
C ALA A 10 51.78 -38.54 3.98
N LEU A 11 50.51 -38.75 3.62
CA LEU A 11 49.58 -37.69 3.30
C LEU A 11 49.18 -36.97 4.62
N LEU A 12 49.66 -35.74 4.79
CA LEU A 12 49.11 -34.82 5.80
C LEU A 12 47.75 -34.29 5.28
N VAL A 13 46.66 -34.77 5.83
CA VAL A 13 45.35 -34.13 5.68
C VAL A 13 45.32 -32.94 6.64
N ALA A 14 45.56 -31.74 6.13
CA ALA A 14 45.33 -30.53 6.88
C ALA A 14 43.80 -30.36 7.03
N ALA A 15 43.28 -30.54 8.26
CA ALA A 15 41.90 -30.15 8.58
C ALA A 15 41.78 -28.63 8.43
N VAL A 16 41.11 -28.18 7.38
CA VAL A 16 40.70 -26.78 7.23
C VAL A 16 39.62 -26.53 8.28
N ALA A 17 40.01 -25.85 9.37
CA ALA A 17 39.03 -25.34 10.31
C ALA A 17 38.03 -24.43 9.54
N PRO A 18 36.72 -24.53 9.79
CA PRO A 18 35.77 -23.62 9.17
C PRO A 18 36.16 -22.19 9.58
N ALA A 19 36.31 -21.31 8.59
CA ALA A 19 36.52 -19.90 8.85
C ALA A 19 35.41 -19.41 9.77
N PRO A 20 35.72 -18.60 10.81
CA PRO A 20 34.68 -18.04 11.66
C PRO A 20 33.70 -17.30 10.77
N ALA A 21 32.39 -17.59 10.92
CA ALA A 21 31.35 -16.89 10.21
C ALA A 21 31.61 -15.38 10.38
N GLN A 22 31.81 -14.70 9.26
CA GLN A 22 32.08 -13.27 9.24
C GLN A 22 30.87 -12.61 9.90
N GLN A 23 31.05 -12.13 11.12
CA GLN A 23 30.02 -11.34 11.80
C GLN A 23 29.69 -10.18 10.86
N ALA A 24 28.40 -9.99 10.57
CA ALA A 24 27.96 -8.80 9.86
C ALA A 24 28.59 -7.58 10.54
N PRO A 25 29.10 -6.60 9.77
CA PRO A 25 29.78 -5.45 10.35
C PRO A 25 28.84 -4.78 11.35
N THR A 26 29.10 -4.98 12.64
CA THR A 26 28.48 -4.19 13.69
C THR A 26 28.85 -2.75 13.41
N ALA A 27 27.87 -1.85 13.36
CA ALA A 27 28.12 -0.44 13.13
C ALA A 27 29.18 0.04 14.13
N LEU A 28 30.34 0.40 13.64
CA LEU A 28 31.54 0.74 14.41
C LEU A 28 31.19 1.77 15.49
N GLY A 29 31.15 1.35 16.76
CA GLY A 29 31.00 2.24 17.90
C GLY A 29 29.79 3.17 17.89
N SER A 30 28.67 2.78 17.24
CA SER A 30 27.50 3.63 17.06
C SER A 30 26.43 3.38 18.12
N LEU A 31 25.77 4.45 18.54
CA LEU A 31 24.55 4.43 19.33
C LEU A 31 23.35 4.62 18.40
N ALA A 32 22.43 3.67 18.38
CA ALA A 32 21.20 3.80 17.60
C ALA A 32 20.36 4.98 18.12
N ALA A 33 19.90 5.84 17.20
CA ALA A 33 18.98 6.91 17.53
C ALA A 33 17.61 6.34 17.96
N ALA A 34 16.85 7.11 18.73
CA ALA A 34 15.50 6.72 19.12
C ALA A 34 14.63 6.44 17.89
N GLY A 35 13.87 5.34 17.91
CA GLY A 35 13.03 4.91 16.79
C GLY A 35 13.73 4.04 15.75
N SER A 36 15.05 3.82 15.87
CA SER A 36 15.81 2.94 14.98
C SER A 36 16.09 1.58 15.63
N PRO A 37 16.11 0.48 14.86
CA PRO A 37 16.58 -0.82 15.34
C PRO A 37 18.02 -0.72 15.85
N LYS A 38 18.29 -1.28 17.03
CA LYS A 38 19.62 -1.19 17.66
C LYS A 38 20.68 -2.01 16.92
N ALA A 39 20.31 -3.16 16.40
CA ALA A 39 21.18 -4.07 15.68
C ALA A 39 20.35 -4.86 14.65
N PRO A 40 20.05 -4.26 13.50
CA PRO A 40 19.21 -4.92 12.50
C PRO A 40 19.91 -6.17 11.96
N LYS A 41 19.17 -7.28 11.88
CA LYS A 41 19.66 -8.54 11.30
C LYS A 41 19.67 -8.49 9.78
N VAL A 42 18.77 -7.73 9.19
CA VAL A 42 18.70 -7.50 7.74
C VAL A 42 19.03 -6.05 7.45
N ILE A 43 20.23 -5.82 6.90
CA ILE A 43 20.67 -4.48 6.54
C ILE A 43 20.15 -4.17 5.13
N LEU A 44 19.41 -3.07 5.01
CA LEU A 44 18.84 -2.53 3.76
C LEU A 44 19.15 -1.04 3.65
N ASN A 45 19.19 -0.55 2.43
CA ASN A 45 19.33 0.87 2.11
C ASN A 45 17.95 1.39 1.64
N TRP A 46 17.59 2.58 2.09
CA TRP A 46 16.31 3.21 1.78
C TRP A 46 16.47 4.46 0.90
N ASP A 47 17.53 4.50 0.12
CA ASP A 47 17.90 5.58 -0.81
C ASP A 47 17.84 5.15 -2.29
N ARG A 48 17.13 4.05 -2.59
CA ARG A 48 17.09 3.41 -3.92
C ARG A 48 15.79 2.64 -4.14
N PHE A 49 15.53 2.30 -5.40
CA PHE A 49 14.42 1.45 -5.82
C PHE A 49 14.91 0.04 -6.10
N TYR A 50 14.20 -0.96 -5.55
CA TYR A 50 14.53 -2.38 -5.69
C TYR A 50 13.80 -3.00 -6.88
N ASP A 51 14.49 -3.73 -7.73
CA ASP A 51 13.87 -4.52 -8.80
C ASP A 51 13.13 -5.74 -8.24
N HIS A 52 12.38 -6.43 -9.10
CA HIS A 52 11.55 -7.57 -8.70
C HIS A 52 12.35 -8.70 -8.03
N ALA A 53 13.56 -8.99 -8.53
CA ALA A 53 14.43 -10.02 -7.96
C ALA A 53 14.89 -9.65 -6.54
N ALA A 54 15.27 -8.39 -6.34
CA ALA A 54 15.68 -7.85 -5.04
C ALA A 54 14.53 -7.84 -4.03
N ILE A 55 13.29 -7.54 -4.44
CA ILE A 55 12.10 -7.61 -3.57
C ILE A 55 11.92 -9.02 -3.01
N GLY A 56 11.97 -10.04 -3.88
CA GLY A 56 11.88 -11.45 -3.46
C GLY A 56 13.02 -11.86 -2.53
N GLU A 57 14.25 -11.39 -2.79
CA GLU A 57 15.41 -11.67 -1.95
C GLU A 57 15.30 -11.00 -0.57
N ILE A 58 14.83 -9.76 -0.50
CA ILE A 58 14.55 -9.05 0.76
C ILE A 58 13.54 -9.86 1.58
N GLY A 59 12.46 -10.32 0.96
CA GLY A 59 11.45 -11.15 1.63
C GLY A 59 12.03 -12.45 2.19
N ARG A 60 12.87 -13.16 1.44
CA ARG A 60 13.57 -14.37 1.91
C ARG A 60 14.49 -14.07 3.09
N ARG A 61 15.25 -12.99 3.03
CA ARG A 61 16.16 -12.57 4.12
C ARG A 61 15.39 -12.21 5.38
N LEU A 62 14.27 -11.48 5.28
CA LEU A 62 13.40 -11.15 6.41
C LEU A 62 12.80 -12.41 7.05
N GLN A 63 12.26 -13.33 6.25
CA GLN A 63 11.74 -14.60 6.75
C GLN A 63 12.82 -15.42 7.47
N ALA A 64 14.01 -15.53 6.89
CA ALA A 64 15.12 -16.29 7.48
C ALA A 64 15.61 -15.70 8.80
N ALA A 65 15.69 -14.35 8.88
CA ALA A 65 16.15 -13.65 10.07
C ALA A 65 15.09 -13.57 11.18
N HIS A 66 13.79 -13.58 10.81
CA HIS A 66 12.65 -13.38 11.70
C HIS A 66 11.53 -14.43 11.48
N PRO A 67 11.80 -15.74 11.62
CA PRO A 67 10.85 -16.82 11.23
C PRO A 67 9.56 -16.83 12.07
N ASN A 68 9.58 -16.25 13.28
CA ASN A 68 8.41 -16.12 14.15
C ASN A 68 7.58 -14.85 13.86
N THR A 69 8.05 -13.98 12.94
CA THR A 69 7.41 -12.68 12.68
C THR A 69 7.05 -12.48 11.23
N CYS A 70 7.85 -13.01 10.30
CA CYS A 70 7.69 -12.79 8.87
C CYS A 70 7.61 -14.11 8.10
N ARG A 71 6.65 -14.18 7.14
CA ARG A 71 6.57 -15.25 6.15
C ARG A 71 6.44 -14.63 4.77
N LEU A 72 7.19 -15.18 3.81
CA LEU A 72 7.10 -14.82 2.40
C LEU A 72 6.26 -15.87 1.67
N SER A 73 5.34 -15.41 0.85
CA SER A 73 4.55 -16.21 -0.08
C SER A 73 4.21 -15.40 -1.33
N SER A 74 3.35 -15.91 -2.20
CA SER A 74 2.83 -15.18 -3.36
C SER A 74 1.31 -15.22 -3.34
N ILE A 75 0.66 -14.12 -3.77
CA ILE A 75 -0.80 -14.09 -3.97
C ILE A 75 -1.22 -14.46 -5.39
N GLY A 76 -0.27 -14.56 -6.31
CA GLY A 76 -0.51 -14.87 -7.72
C GLY A 76 0.67 -14.48 -8.60
N LYS A 77 0.39 -14.42 -9.90
CA LYS A 77 1.38 -14.03 -10.90
C LYS A 77 0.84 -12.91 -11.78
N SER A 78 1.74 -12.01 -12.19
CA SER A 78 1.47 -10.99 -13.18
C SER A 78 1.28 -11.58 -14.58
N PHE A 79 0.91 -10.73 -15.52
CA PHE A 79 0.76 -11.10 -16.94
C PHE A 79 2.02 -11.78 -17.51
N GLN A 80 3.21 -11.27 -17.20
CA GLN A 80 4.48 -11.87 -17.63
C GLN A 80 4.99 -13.00 -16.71
N GLY A 81 4.17 -13.44 -15.75
CA GLY A 81 4.48 -14.58 -14.89
C GLY A 81 5.37 -14.30 -13.68
N ARG A 82 5.60 -13.03 -13.34
CA ARG A 82 6.33 -12.63 -12.11
C ARG A 82 5.48 -12.88 -10.88
N GLU A 83 6.12 -13.32 -9.79
CA GLU A 83 5.42 -13.52 -8.51
C GLU A 83 4.95 -12.19 -7.92
N MET A 84 3.72 -12.15 -7.49
CA MET A 84 3.19 -11.07 -6.66
C MET A 84 3.45 -11.41 -5.20
N TRP A 85 4.59 -10.93 -4.69
CA TRP A 85 5.07 -11.30 -3.37
C TRP A 85 4.17 -10.78 -2.25
N LEU A 86 3.94 -11.64 -1.25
CA LEU A 86 3.24 -11.31 -0.01
C LEU A 86 4.18 -11.52 1.18
N LEU A 87 4.33 -10.50 2.01
CA LEU A 87 4.92 -10.58 3.33
C LEU A 87 3.80 -10.60 4.38
N THR A 88 3.63 -11.72 5.07
CA THR A 88 2.74 -11.81 6.22
C THR A 88 3.53 -11.53 7.48
N VAL A 89 3.22 -10.42 8.16
CA VAL A 89 3.94 -9.95 9.34
C VAL A 89 3.02 -9.95 10.56
N THR A 90 3.35 -10.77 11.55
CA THR A 90 2.62 -10.93 12.83
C THR A 90 3.52 -11.68 13.82
N ASP A 91 3.20 -11.67 15.10
CA ASP A 91 3.81 -12.62 16.05
C ASP A 91 3.10 -13.98 15.93
N PHE A 92 3.69 -14.91 15.16
CA PHE A 92 3.15 -16.27 14.97
C PHE A 92 3.15 -17.11 16.25
N THR A 93 3.89 -16.71 17.30
CA THR A 93 3.85 -17.39 18.61
C THR A 93 2.59 -17.04 19.42
N LYS A 94 1.85 -16.01 19.00
CA LYS A 94 0.62 -15.52 19.63
C LYS A 94 -0.66 -15.90 18.87
N GLY A 95 -0.58 -16.86 17.98
CA GLY A 95 -1.72 -17.41 17.23
C GLY A 95 -1.60 -17.23 15.73
N ASP A 96 -2.55 -17.83 15.01
CA ASP A 96 -2.58 -17.85 13.56
C ASP A 96 -2.88 -16.47 12.97
N ALA A 97 -2.25 -16.17 11.85
CA ALA A 97 -2.37 -14.87 11.17
C ALA A 97 -3.81 -14.56 10.74
N ASP A 98 -4.55 -15.55 10.25
CA ASP A 98 -5.92 -15.44 9.76
C ASP A 98 -6.98 -15.34 10.87
N LYS A 99 -6.58 -15.52 12.14
CA LYS A 99 -7.44 -15.38 13.32
C LYS A 99 -7.30 -14.01 14.00
N LYS A 100 -6.37 -13.20 13.56
CA LYS A 100 -6.18 -11.83 14.05
C LYS A 100 -6.76 -10.83 13.04
N PRO A 101 -7.30 -9.69 13.48
CA PRO A 101 -7.63 -8.58 12.58
C PRO A 101 -6.43 -8.22 11.70
N ALA A 102 -6.64 -8.09 10.40
CA ALA A 102 -5.55 -7.88 9.46
C ALA A 102 -5.60 -6.51 8.78
N MET A 103 -4.42 -5.90 8.65
CA MET A 103 -4.16 -4.74 7.82
C MET A 103 -3.57 -5.19 6.48
N TYR A 104 -4.22 -4.86 5.38
CA TYR A 104 -3.69 -5.03 4.03
C TYR A 104 -2.92 -3.77 3.63
N ILE A 105 -1.73 -3.94 3.07
CA ILE A 105 -0.88 -2.83 2.60
C ILE A 105 -0.31 -3.20 1.24
N ASP A 106 -0.43 -2.30 0.27
CA ASP A 106 0.19 -2.47 -1.02
C ASP A 106 0.78 -1.18 -1.60
N GLY A 107 1.39 -1.31 -2.78
CA GLY A 107 1.90 -0.19 -3.54
C GLY A 107 2.16 -0.57 -4.98
N ASN A 108 2.52 0.45 -5.78
CA ASN A 108 2.98 0.29 -7.14
C ASN A 108 1.98 -0.45 -8.06
N ILE A 109 0.69 -0.12 -7.92
CA ILE A 109 -0.32 -0.52 -8.90
C ILE A 109 -0.06 0.20 -10.24
N HIS A 110 0.29 1.49 -10.20
CA HIS A 110 0.82 2.22 -11.34
C HIS A 110 2.33 2.01 -11.42
N SER A 111 2.83 1.64 -12.57
CA SER A 111 4.20 1.21 -12.78
C SER A 111 5.26 2.25 -12.44
N ASN A 112 4.98 3.53 -12.71
CA ASN A 112 5.89 4.65 -12.43
C ASN A 112 5.83 5.18 -10.99
N GLU A 113 4.93 4.65 -10.16
CA GLU A 113 4.76 5.02 -8.75
C GLU A 113 5.56 4.07 -7.86
N VAL A 114 6.84 3.96 -8.14
CA VAL A 114 7.72 2.91 -7.61
C VAL A 114 7.91 2.96 -6.09
N GLN A 115 7.79 4.12 -5.50
CA GLN A 115 8.09 4.43 -4.11
C GLN A 115 7.25 3.63 -3.10
N GLY A 116 5.99 3.32 -3.44
CA GLY A 116 5.09 2.52 -2.62
C GLY A 116 5.64 1.14 -2.26
N THR A 117 6.45 0.55 -3.14
CA THR A 117 7.14 -0.72 -2.88
C THR A 117 8.14 -0.59 -1.74
N GLU A 118 8.99 0.44 -1.77
CA GLU A 118 10.01 0.66 -0.72
C GLU A 118 9.36 0.94 0.63
N PHE A 119 8.24 1.67 0.65
CA PHE A 119 7.52 1.99 1.89
C PHE A 119 6.82 0.76 2.48
N SER A 120 6.29 -0.09 1.62
CA SER A 120 5.75 -1.39 2.00
C SER A 120 6.83 -2.32 2.57
N LEU A 121 7.98 -2.42 1.90
CA LEU A 121 9.15 -3.19 2.38
C LEU A 121 9.72 -2.61 3.67
N TYR A 122 9.79 -1.27 3.79
CA TYR A 122 10.23 -0.58 5.00
C TYR A 122 9.34 -0.95 6.19
N THR A 123 8.03 -0.99 5.98
CA THR A 123 7.06 -1.37 7.00
C THR A 123 7.30 -2.79 7.50
N ALA A 124 7.47 -3.75 6.59
CA ALA A 124 7.76 -5.14 6.95
C ALA A 124 9.09 -5.26 7.69
N TRP A 125 10.14 -4.65 7.17
CA TRP A 125 11.48 -4.65 7.77
C TRP A 125 11.47 -4.04 9.16
N TYR A 126 10.89 -2.84 9.32
CA TYR A 126 10.86 -2.14 10.60
C TYR A 126 10.16 -2.95 11.69
N LEU A 127 9.01 -3.53 11.38
CA LEU A 127 8.26 -4.36 12.32
C LEU A 127 9.06 -5.61 12.74
N CYS A 128 9.71 -6.27 11.79
CA CYS A 128 10.54 -7.44 12.06
C CYS A 128 11.73 -7.10 12.96
N GLU A 129 12.44 -6.00 12.64
CA GLU A 129 13.63 -5.60 13.39
C GLU A 129 13.30 -5.00 14.76
N MET A 130 12.12 -4.38 14.92
CA MET A 130 11.72 -3.76 16.19
C MET A 130 11.00 -4.72 17.15
N GLN A 131 10.59 -5.90 16.69
CA GLN A 131 10.02 -6.92 17.57
C GLN A 131 11.03 -7.31 18.68
N GLY A 132 10.56 -7.34 19.92
CA GLY A 132 11.40 -7.56 21.10
C GLY A 132 12.24 -6.34 21.52
N GLN A 133 12.17 -5.23 20.77
CA GLN A 133 12.86 -3.97 21.10
C GLN A 133 11.90 -2.83 21.44
N ASN A 134 10.64 -2.92 20.99
CA ASN A 134 9.62 -1.91 21.21
C ASN A 134 8.30 -2.55 21.65
N ALA A 135 7.89 -2.29 22.89
CA ALA A 135 6.70 -2.89 23.49
C ALA A 135 5.39 -2.57 22.74
N TRP A 136 5.32 -1.42 22.07
CA TRP A 136 4.15 -1.07 21.25
C TRP A 136 4.10 -1.95 19.98
N VAL A 137 5.24 -2.16 19.30
CA VAL A 137 5.34 -3.07 18.16
C VAL A 137 5.00 -4.50 18.58
N ASP A 138 5.51 -4.96 19.74
CA ASP A 138 5.20 -6.28 20.26
C ASP A 138 3.69 -6.45 20.52
N SER A 139 3.05 -5.44 21.11
CA SER A 139 1.60 -5.44 21.34
C SER A 139 0.80 -5.43 20.03
N LEU A 140 1.25 -4.67 19.02
CA LEU A 140 0.63 -4.65 17.70
C LEU A 140 0.70 -6.04 17.06
N LEU A 141 1.88 -6.63 16.96
CA LEU A 141 2.09 -7.92 16.30
C LEU A 141 1.46 -9.10 17.06
N ALA A 142 1.35 -9.00 18.39
CA ALA A 142 0.63 -10.00 19.18
C ALA A 142 -0.85 -10.09 18.82
N THR A 143 -1.47 -8.98 18.38
CA THR A 143 -2.93 -8.85 18.19
C THR A 143 -3.35 -8.56 16.76
N ARG A 144 -2.43 -8.32 15.85
CA ARG A 144 -2.66 -7.93 14.45
C ARG A 144 -1.84 -8.77 13.50
N THR A 145 -2.36 -8.91 12.28
CA THR A 145 -1.62 -9.38 11.11
C THR A 145 -1.50 -8.24 10.11
N LEU A 146 -0.34 -8.10 9.48
CA LEU A 146 -0.17 -7.24 8.32
C LEU A 146 0.10 -8.13 7.09
N TYR A 147 -0.74 -8.01 6.08
CA TYR A 147 -0.58 -8.60 4.76
C TYR A 147 -0.03 -7.52 3.85
N ILE A 148 1.24 -7.62 3.48
CA ILE A 148 1.96 -6.60 2.74
C ILE A 148 2.31 -7.14 1.36
N VAL A 149 1.74 -6.55 0.32
CA VAL A 149 2.03 -6.82 -1.10
C VAL A 149 2.85 -5.65 -1.63
N PRO A 150 4.20 -5.71 -1.62
CA PRO A 150 5.01 -4.54 -1.94
C PRO A 150 4.77 -3.99 -3.34
N THR A 151 4.40 -4.85 -4.29
CA THR A 151 4.18 -4.47 -5.68
C THR A 151 3.00 -5.23 -6.26
N ILE A 152 1.92 -4.52 -6.62
CA ILE A 152 0.78 -5.12 -7.34
C ILE A 152 1.15 -5.36 -8.80
N ASN A 153 1.86 -4.42 -9.44
CA ASN A 153 2.22 -4.45 -10.85
C ASN A 153 3.74 -4.68 -11.04
N PRO A 154 4.23 -5.93 -10.83
CA PRO A 154 5.66 -6.21 -10.92
C PRO A 154 6.21 -6.10 -12.35
N ASP A 155 5.39 -6.30 -13.38
CA ASP A 155 5.79 -6.17 -14.78
C ASP A 155 6.03 -4.69 -15.13
N GLY A 156 5.07 -3.84 -14.80
CA GLY A 156 5.20 -2.41 -15.03
C GLY A 156 6.35 -1.78 -14.22
N ARG A 157 6.53 -2.22 -12.97
CA ARG A 157 7.68 -1.78 -12.15
C ARG A 157 9.01 -2.14 -12.79
N GLU A 158 9.17 -3.39 -13.22
CA GLU A 158 10.40 -3.88 -13.83
C GLU A 158 10.71 -3.13 -15.12
N HIS A 159 9.68 -2.88 -15.93
CA HIS A 159 9.79 -2.05 -17.13
C HIS A 159 10.23 -0.62 -16.80
N PHE A 160 9.58 0.03 -15.82
CA PHE A 160 9.94 1.40 -15.42
C PHE A 160 11.37 1.50 -14.89
N ILE A 161 11.82 0.54 -14.06
CA ILE A 161 13.18 0.59 -13.47
C ILE A 161 14.25 0.35 -14.52
N LYS A 162 14.05 -0.58 -15.47
CA LYS A 162 15.10 -1.07 -16.39
C LYS A 162 15.11 -0.41 -17.75
N GLN A 163 14.02 0.27 -18.14
CA GLN A 163 13.93 0.94 -19.45
C GLN A 163 14.14 2.46 -19.29
N ALA A 164 14.48 3.10 -20.39
CA ALA A 164 14.72 4.54 -20.48
C ALA A 164 13.42 5.38 -20.61
N ASN A 165 12.30 4.95 -20.06
CA ASN A 165 11.01 5.62 -20.19
C ASN A 165 10.90 6.91 -19.36
N THR A 166 9.99 7.80 -19.72
CA THR A 166 9.77 9.09 -19.07
C THR A 166 9.19 8.96 -17.66
N ALA A 167 9.27 10.01 -16.87
CA ALA A 167 8.70 10.07 -15.51
C ALA A 167 7.17 9.91 -15.49
N SER A 168 6.47 10.32 -16.54
CA SER A 168 5.00 10.21 -16.65
C SER A 168 4.52 8.90 -17.27
N SER A 169 5.43 8.06 -17.74
CA SER A 169 5.12 6.81 -18.43
C SER A 169 5.91 5.65 -17.80
N PRO A 170 5.37 4.44 -17.84
CA PRO A 170 3.97 4.10 -17.99
C PRO A 170 3.24 4.07 -16.64
N ARG A 171 1.94 4.39 -16.60
CA ARG A 171 1.07 4.11 -15.43
C ARG A 171 0.56 2.68 -15.45
N THR A 172 0.58 2.06 -16.57
CA THR A 172 -0.06 0.82 -16.96
C THR A 172 0.73 -0.44 -16.56
N GLY A 173 0.14 -1.61 -16.73
CA GLY A 173 0.85 -2.89 -16.82
C GLY A 173 1.33 -3.15 -18.24
N LEU A 174 1.77 -4.38 -18.52
CA LEU A 174 2.36 -4.77 -19.81
C LEU A 174 1.48 -5.74 -20.61
N VAL A 175 0.16 -5.71 -20.42
CA VAL A 175 -0.77 -6.41 -21.30
C VAL A 175 -0.89 -5.59 -22.58
N PRO A 176 -0.57 -6.14 -23.75
CA PRO A 176 -0.60 -5.39 -25.02
C PRO A 176 -1.96 -4.80 -25.34
N ARG A 177 -1.99 -3.59 -25.86
CA ARG A 177 -3.21 -2.88 -26.28
C ARG A 177 -2.94 -2.11 -27.56
N ASP A 178 -3.95 -2.05 -28.40
CA ASP A 178 -4.07 -1.17 -29.55
C ASP A 178 -4.69 0.14 -29.01
N ASN A 179 -3.89 1.18 -28.86
CA ASN A 179 -4.29 2.42 -28.20
C ASN A 179 -4.84 3.46 -29.19
N ASP A 180 -4.47 3.39 -30.46
CA ASP A 180 -4.89 4.29 -31.52
C ASP A 180 -6.04 3.71 -32.41
N GLY A 181 -6.24 2.39 -32.36
CA GLY A 181 -7.34 1.69 -33.07
C GLY A 181 -7.00 1.28 -34.51
N ASP A 182 -5.72 1.19 -34.87
CA ASP A 182 -5.28 0.81 -36.23
C ASP A 182 -5.24 -0.72 -36.44
N GLY A 183 -5.38 -1.51 -35.37
CA GLY A 183 -5.42 -2.98 -35.36
C GLY A 183 -4.09 -3.64 -35.11
N LYS A 184 -3.02 -2.89 -34.81
CA LYS A 184 -1.76 -3.38 -34.28
C LYS A 184 -1.71 -3.12 -32.77
N VAL A 185 -0.62 -3.44 -32.09
CA VAL A 185 -0.49 -3.24 -30.66
C VAL A 185 0.94 -2.85 -30.34
N ASP A 186 1.10 -1.85 -29.48
CA ASP A 186 2.37 -1.41 -28.93
C ASP A 186 3.42 -1.07 -30.03
N GLU A 187 3.07 -0.52 -31.19
CA GLU A 187 4.01 -0.29 -32.30
C GLU A 187 4.70 1.06 -32.29
N ASP A 188 4.17 2.08 -31.61
CA ASP A 188 4.84 3.39 -31.48
C ASP A 188 5.29 3.65 -30.05
N GLN A 189 6.39 2.99 -29.69
CA GLN A 189 6.99 3.03 -28.37
C GLN A 189 7.84 4.27 -28.17
N LEU A 190 8.09 4.59 -26.90
CA LEU A 190 9.04 5.61 -26.49
C LEU A 190 10.47 5.21 -26.85
N ASP A 191 11.23 6.09 -27.49
CA ASP A 191 12.60 5.87 -27.92
C ASP A 191 13.61 6.73 -27.17
N ASP A 192 14.71 6.11 -26.72
CA ASP A 192 15.92 6.79 -26.24
C ASP A 192 16.83 7.05 -27.46
N LEU A 193 16.62 8.20 -28.11
CA LEU A 193 17.26 8.51 -29.39
C LEU A 193 18.75 8.81 -29.28
N ASP A 194 19.17 9.42 -28.19
CA ASP A 194 20.58 9.78 -27.99
C ASP A 194 21.35 8.73 -27.17
N GLY A 195 20.68 7.67 -26.70
CA GLY A 195 21.25 6.51 -26.02
C GLY A 195 21.81 6.81 -24.63
N ASP A 196 21.33 7.86 -23.98
CA ASP A 196 21.85 8.28 -22.67
C ASP A 196 21.17 7.58 -21.47
N GLY A 197 20.16 6.73 -21.72
CA GLY A 197 19.39 5.98 -20.73
C GLY A 197 18.22 6.74 -20.14
N HIS A 198 17.85 7.88 -20.73
CA HIS A 198 16.72 8.71 -20.33
C HIS A 198 15.91 9.15 -21.54
N ILE A 199 14.61 8.90 -21.51
CA ILE A 199 13.68 9.49 -22.50
C ILE A 199 13.21 10.82 -21.91
N THR A 200 13.65 11.93 -22.52
CA THR A 200 13.40 13.28 -22.01
C THR A 200 12.48 14.07 -22.95
N GLN A 201 12.72 15.36 -23.14
CA GLN A 201 11.92 16.24 -23.98
C GLN A 201 12.70 16.65 -25.22
N MET A 202 11.97 16.92 -26.32
CA MET A 202 12.55 17.50 -27.54
C MET A 202 12.11 18.95 -27.69
N ARG A 203 13.06 19.82 -28.10
CA ARG A 203 12.79 21.21 -28.48
C ARG A 203 13.50 21.56 -29.79
N ARG A 204 12.92 22.48 -30.55
CA ARG A 204 13.47 22.94 -31.81
C ARG A 204 13.53 24.46 -31.87
N ARG A 205 14.62 25.01 -32.43
CA ARG A 205 14.68 26.44 -32.75
C ARG A 205 13.62 26.82 -33.78
N ASN A 206 12.77 27.78 -33.41
CA ASN A 206 11.72 28.30 -34.28
C ASN A 206 11.54 29.81 -34.06
N PRO A 207 11.83 30.69 -35.05
CA PRO A 207 11.67 32.15 -34.88
C PRO A 207 10.22 32.58 -34.58
N ASN A 208 9.26 31.71 -34.86
CA ASN A 208 7.85 31.89 -34.54
C ASN A 208 7.37 30.99 -33.42
N GLY A 209 8.31 30.40 -32.65
CA GLY A 209 8.04 29.50 -31.54
C GLY A 209 7.23 30.17 -30.43
N ARG A 210 6.68 29.35 -29.59
CA ARG A 210 5.80 29.79 -28.49
C ARG A 210 6.50 29.83 -27.13
N PHE A 211 7.82 29.53 -27.10
CA PHE A 211 8.61 29.45 -25.87
C PHE A 211 9.90 30.26 -25.94
N ILE A 212 10.34 30.71 -24.77
CA ILE A 212 11.67 31.30 -24.53
C ILE A 212 12.32 30.55 -23.36
N GLU A 213 13.65 30.59 -23.27
CA GLU A 213 14.37 30.18 -22.07
C GLU A 213 14.11 31.17 -20.95
N SER A 214 13.94 30.66 -19.72
CA SER A 214 13.83 31.51 -18.54
C SER A 214 15.13 32.30 -18.33
N PRO A 215 15.05 33.62 -18.08
CA PRO A 215 16.24 34.41 -17.75
C PRO A 215 16.92 33.97 -16.43
N GLU A 216 16.18 33.33 -15.54
CA GLU A 216 16.67 32.88 -14.23
C GLU A 216 17.32 31.50 -14.29
N ASP A 217 16.76 30.61 -15.12
CA ASP A 217 17.27 29.25 -15.32
C ASP A 217 16.97 28.81 -16.76
N PRO A 218 17.98 28.77 -17.65
CA PRO A 218 17.78 28.49 -19.07
C PRO A 218 17.31 27.06 -19.37
N ARG A 219 17.25 26.18 -18.36
CA ARG A 219 16.68 24.84 -18.48
C ARG A 219 15.17 24.90 -18.62
N ILE A 220 14.56 25.96 -18.08
CA ILE A 220 13.09 26.15 -18.01
C ILE A 220 12.61 26.85 -19.30
N MET A 221 11.66 26.23 -19.98
CA MET A 221 10.97 26.79 -21.13
C MET A 221 9.72 27.55 -20.67
N ILE A 222 9.65 28.87 -20.93
CA ILE A 222 8.52 29.74 -20.57
C ILE A 222 7.70 30.04 -21.83
N PRO A 223 6.37 29.80 -21.81
CA PRO A 223 5.51 30.21 -22.91
C PRO A 223 5.45 31.74 -23.00
N VAL A 224 5.52 32.27 -24.21
CA VAL A 224 5.31 33.70 -24.45
C VAL A 224 3.82 34.04 -24.38
N LEU A 225 3.51 35.30 -24.11
CA LEU A 225 2.13 35.80 -24.07
C LEU A 225 1.48 35.68 -25.49
N PRO A 226 0.15 35.53 -25.56
CA PRO A 226 -0.55 35.55 -26.84
C PRO A 226 -0.18 36.77 -27.69
N GLY A 227 0.19 36.56 -28.96
CA GLY A 227 0.65 37.61 -29.88
C GLY A 227 2.15 37.92 -29.85
N GLN A 228 2.90 37.37 -28.87
CA GLN A 228 4.36 37.47 -28.85
C GLN A 228 4.98 36.26 -29.59
N ARG A 229 6.24 36.46 -30.02
CA ARG A 229 7.06 35.40 -30.66
C ARG A 229 8.13 34.95 -29.69
N GLY A 230 8.27 33.66 -29.54
CA GLY A 230 9.37 33.03 -28.82
C GLY A 230 10.49 32.63 -29.79
N GLN A 231 11.37 31.76 -29.31
CA GLN A 231 12.53 31.26 -30.04
C GLN A 231 12.53 29.74 -30.14
N TRP A 232 11.65 29.10 -29.41
CA TRP A 232 11.59 27.64 -29.27
C TRP A 232 10.18 27.09 -29.49
N GLU A 233 10.15 25.90 -30.04
CA GLU A 233 8.99 25.03 -30.13
C GLU A 233 9.29 23.75 -29.34
N LEU A 234 8.37 23.30 -28.49
CA LEU A 234 8.46 22.02 -27.81
C LEU A 234 7.77 20.97 -28.69
N LEU A 235 8.45 19.86 -28.92
CA LEU A 235 8.01 18.79 -29.81
C LEU A 235 7.39 17.61 -29.04
N GLY A 236 7.46 17.63 -27.70
CA GLY A 236 6.99 16.54 -26.87
C GLY A 236 8.10 15.71 -26.25
N GLY A 237 7.79 14.48 -25.88
CA GLY A 237 8.76 13.49 -25.43
C GLY A 237 9.71 13.08 -26.54
N GLU A 238 10.86 12.56 -26.17
CA GLU A 238 11.83 11.96 -27.08
C GLU A 238 11.23 10.70 -27.71
N GLY A 239 11.31 10.56 -29.04
CA GLY A 239 10.76 9.45 -29.79
C GLY A 239 10.65 9.71 -31.29
N LEU A 240 10.25 8.68 -32.02
CA LEU A 240 9.98 8.68 -33.45
C LEU A 240 8.49 8.47 -33.69
N ASP A 241 8.03 8.80 -34.86
CA ASP A 241 6.80 8.30 -35.47
C ASP A 241 7.17 6.95 -36.11
N ASN A 242 6.94 5.86 -35.40
CA ASN A 242 7.44 4.54 -35.81
C ASN A 242 6.51 3.85 -36.81
N ASP A 243 5.25 4.21 -36.89
CA ASP A 243 4.25 3.63 -37.80
C ASP A 243 3.92 4.52 -38.99
N GLY A 244 4.26 5.81 -38.95
CA GLY A 244 4.13 6.76 -40.04
C GLY A 244 2.78 7.49 -40.08
N ASP A 245 2.05 7.57 -38.98
CA ASP A 245 0.76 8.26 -38.84
C ASP A 245 0.90 9.78 -38.64
N GLY A 246 2.11 10.25 -38.32
CA GLY A 246 2.45 11.66 -38.10
C GLY A 246 2.42 12.09 -36.65
N GLN A 247 2.18 11.18 -35.73
CA GLN A 247 2.32 11.38 -34.29
C GLN A 247 3.61 10.71 -33.78
N ILE A 248 3.94 10.81 -32.52
CA ILE A 248 5.07 10.14 -31.88
C ILE A 248 4.65 9.61 -30.52
N ASN A 249 5.06 8.40 -30.19
CA ASN A 249 4.84 7.76 -28.89
C ASN A 249 3.36 7.60 -28.49
N GLU A 250 2.40 7.45 -29.41
CA GLU A 250 0.97 7.37 -29.11
C GLU A 250 0.49 5.96 -28.80
N ASP A 251 1.14 4.90 -29.32
CA ASP A 251 0.83 3.51 -29.00
C ASP A 251 1.93 2.82 -28.19
N ALA A 252 2.28 3.44 -27.06
CA ALA A 252 3.20 2.84 -26.11
C ALA A 252 2.55 1.71 -25.31
N VAL A 253 3.38 0.80 -24.76
CA VAL A 253 2.94 -0.41 -24.03
C VAL A 253 1.82 -0.11 -23.05
N GLY A 254 0.71 -0.83 -23.19
CA GLY A 254 -0.37 -1.00 -22.22
C GLY A 254 -1.55 -0.06 -22.37
N GLY A 255 -1.42 1.25 -22.23
CA GLY A 255 -2.51 2.23 -22.44
C GLY A 255 -3.72 2.17 -21.50
N TYR A 256 -3.76 1.28 -20.53
CA TYR A 256 -4.83 1.12 -19.54
C TYR A 256 -4.36 1.50 -18.12
N ASP A 257 -5.31 1.70 -17.23
CA ASP A 257 -5.05 2.00 -15.81
C ASP A 257 -5.53 0.84 -14.92
N PRO A 258 -4.61 0.08 -14.27
CA PRO A 258 -5.00 -1.03 -13.40
C PRO A 258 -5.91 -0.60 -12.24
N ASN A 259 -5.84 0.67 -11.83
CA ASN A 259 -6.72 1.24 -10.80
C ASN A 259 -8.06 1.76 -11.37
N ARG A 260 -8.48 1.25 -12.53
CA ARG A 260 -9.81 1.38 -13.13
C ARG A 260 -10.43 0.03 -13.44
N ASN A 261 -9.80 -1.07 -12.98
CA ASN A 261 -10.18 -2.45 -13.30
C ASN A 261 -10.91 -3.18 -12.16
N TRP A 262 -11.21 -2.49 -11.07
CA TRP A 262 -11.87 -3.08 -9.89
C TRP A 262 -13.39 -3.15 -10.05
N PRO A 263 -14.09 -4.21 -9.57
CA PRO A 263 -15.49 -4.45 -9.93
C PRO A 263 -16.51 -3.53 -9.24
N TRP A 264 -16.13 -2.81 -8.18
CA TRP A 264 -17.06 -1.90 -7.51
C TRP A 264 -17.25 -0.63 -8.33
N ARG A 265 -18.51 -0.38 -8.74
CA ARG A 265 -18.88 0.80 -9.56
C ARG A 265 -18.07 0.94 -10.85
N TRP A 266 -17.51 -0.14 -11.36
CA TRP A 266 -16.78 -0.13 -12.62
C TRP A 266 -17.60 0.49 -13.76
N GLN A 267 -16.94 1.24 -14.62
CA GLN A 267 -17.53 1.84 -15.83
C GLN A 267 -16.68 1.49 -17.04
N PRO A 268 -17.32 1.34 -18.23
CA PRO A 268 -16.60 1.01 -19.45
C PRO A 268 -15.71 2.15 -19.96
N PRO A 269 -14.75 1.87 -20.86
CA PRO A 269 -13.74 2.84 -21.33
C PRO A 269 -14.31 4.17 -21.86
N TYR A 270 -15.48 4.16 -22.47
CA TYR A 270 -16.12 5.38 -22.98
C TYR A 270 -16.73 6.28 -21.88
N VAL A 271 -16.81 5.80 -20.64
CA VAL A 271 -17.20 6.57 -19.45
C VAL A 271 -15.99 6.87 -18.57
N GLN A 272 -15.14 5.86 -18.34
CA GLN A 272 -13.94 5.94 -17.53
C GLN A 272 -12.71 5.67 -18.39
N GLY A 273 -11.99 6.72 -18.78
CA GLY A 273 -10.72 6.57 -19.48
C GLY A 273 -9.74 5.70 -18.71
N GLY A 274 -9.02 4.83 -19.40
CA GLY A 274 -8.11 3.86 -18.83
C GLY A 274 -8.76 2.58 -18.28
N ALA A 275 -10.10 2.49 -18.22
CA ALA A 275 -10.76 1.23 -17.89
C ALA A 275 -10.46 0.18 -18.97
N ASP A 276 -10.25 -1.06 -18.55
CA ASP A 276 -10.07 -2.17 -19.48
C ASP A 276 -11.42 -2.75 -19.94
N PHE A 277 -11.43 -3.79 -20.75
CA PHE A 277 -12.63 -4.34 -21.42
C PHE A 277 -13.74 -4.76 -20.46
N TYR A 278 -13.38 -5.28 -19.28
CA TYR A 278 -14.31 -5.66 -18.19
C TYR A 278 -13.59 -5.64 -16.84
N PRO A 279 -14.32 -5.50 -15.74
CA PRO A 279 -13.69 -5.46 -14.42
C PRO A 279 -12.98 -6.78 -14.12
N THR A 280 -11.82 -6.72 -13.46
CA THR A 280 -11.00 -7.89 -13.13
C THR A 280 -10.42 -8.65 -14.34
N SER A 281 -10.33 -8.01 -15.49
CA SER A 281 -9.66 -8.57 -16.68
C SER A 281 -8.15 -8.77 -16.47
N LEU A 282 -7.54 -7.91 -15.65
CA LEU A 282 -6.10 -7.95 -15.38
C LEU A 282 -5.76 -9.02 -14.31
N PRO A 283 -4.75 -9.86 -14.54
CA PRO A 283 -4.38 -10.92 -13.60
C PRO A 283 -3.92 -10.37 -12.24
N GLU A 284 -3.26 -9.21 -12.22
CA GLU A 284 -2.78 -8.55 -11.01
C GLU A 284 -3.94 -8.10 -10.11
N THR A 285 -4.92 -7.41 -10.68
CA THR A 285 -6.13 -6.98 -9.96
C THR A 285 -6.91 -8.17 -9.44
N ARG A 286 -7.05 -9.22 -10.25
CA ARG A 286 -7.73 -10.46 -9.86
C ARG A 286 -7.03 -11.14 -8.70
N ALA A 287 -5.70 -11.22 -8.71
CA ALA A 287 -4.93 -11.86 -7.65
C ALA A 287 -5.15 -11.16 -6.29
N VAL A 288 -5.19 -9.83 -6.26
CA VAL A 288 -5.47 -9.07 -5.03
C VAL A 288 -6.90 -9.31 -4.56
N ILE A 289 -7.88 -9.29 -5.47
CA ILE A 289 -9.30 -9.53 -5.14
C ILE A 289 -9.47 -10.94 -4.56
N ASP A 290 -8.94 -11.96 -5.21
CA ASP A 290 -9.04 -13.35 -4.76
C ASP A 290 -8.38 -13.53 -3.39
N PHE A 291 -7.21 -12.92 -3.18
CA PHE A 291 -6.54 -12.90 -1.89
C PHE A 291 -7.42 -12.24 -0.80
N ALA A 292 -7.95 -11.05 -1.06
CA ALA A 292 -8.77 -10.34 -0.09
C ALA A 292 -10.10 -11.06 0.22
N LEU A 293 -10.67 -11.76 -0.76
CA LEU A 293 -11.87 -12.61 -0.54
C LEU A 293 -11.56 -13.83 0.31
N ALA A 294 -10.38 -14.41 0.17
CA ALA A 294 -9.91 -15.56 0.97
C ALA A 294 -9.50 -15.16 2.41
N HIS A 295 -9.30 -13.85 2.67
CA HIS A 295 -8.87 -13.34 3.98
C HIS A 295 -9.91 -12.38 4.57
N PRO A 296 -11.05 -12.89 5.06
CA PRO A 296 -12.14 -12.08 5.58
C PRO A 296 -11.78 -11.30 6.87
N ASN A 297 -10.68 -11.64 7.51
CA ASN A 297 -10.12 -10.93 8.67
C ASN A 297 -9.48 -9.57 8.32
N ILE A 298 -9.38 -9.18 7.04
CA ILE A 298 -8.92 -7.85 6.64
C ILE A 298 -9.93 -6.80 7.13
N ALA A 299 -9.49 -5.94 8.05
CA ALA A 299 -10.27 -4.90 8.71
C ALA A 299 -9.83 -3.47 8.34
N GLY A 300 -8.65 -3.32 7.74
CA GLY A 300 -8.10 -2.07 7.25
C GLY A 300 -7.28 -2.31 5.99
N ALA A 301 -7.21 -1.29 5.11
CA ALA A 301 -6.37 -1.34 3.92
C ALA A 301 -5.69 0.01 3.67
N GLN A 302 -4.47 -0.03 3.12
CA GLN A 302 -3.67 1.12 2.72
C GLN A 302 -3.03 0.81 1.37
N SER A 303 -3.29 1.64 0.36
CA SER A 303 -2.64 1.59 -0.93
C SER A 303 -1.72 2.79 -1.12
N TYR A 304 -0.49 2.57 -1.59
CA TYR A 304 0.48 3.64 -1.82
C TYR A 304 0.58 4.00 -3.29
N HIS A 305 0.38 5.29 -3.56
CA HIS A 305 0.47 5.94 -4.86
C HIS A 305 1.51 7.07 -4.87
N ASN A 306 1.79 7.66 -6.01
CA ASN A 306 2.58 8.87 -6.22
C ASN A 306 1.87 9.79 -7.23
N ASN A 307 1.85 11.08 -6.98
CA ASN A 307 2.43 11.88 -5.91
C ASN A 307 1.49 13.03 -5.51
N GLY A 308 1.87 13.78 -4.49
CA GLY A 308 1.19 15.04 -4.16
C GLY A 308 0.99 15.32 -2.66
N GLY A 309 1.38 14.40 -1.79
CA GLY A 309 1.23 14.56 -0.34
C GLY A 309 -0.24 14.53 0.07
N MET A 310 -0.98 13.47 -0.29
CA MET A 310 -2.40 13.35 0.01
C MET A 310 -2.70 12.07 0.78
N ILE A 311 -3.69 12.15 1.67
CA ILE A 311 -4.32 11.00 2.34
C ILE A 311 -5.73 10.93 1.79
N LEU A 312 -5.99 9.99 0.90
CA LEU A 312 -7.23 9.90 0.17
C LEU A 312 -8.18 8.87 0.80
N ARG A 313 -9.47 9.21 0.84
CA ARG A 313 -10.55 8.25 0.99
C ARG A 313 -11.55 8.36 -0.15
N GLY A 314 -12.30 7.31 -0.38
CA GLY A 314 -13.47 7.38 -1.25
C GLY A 314 -14.62 8.28 -0.67
N PRO A 315 -15.70 8.43 -1.41
CA PRO A 315 -15.92 7.75 -2.69
C PRO A 315 -15.16 8.40 -3.85
N GLY A 316 -14.93 7.62 -4.90
CA GLY A 316 -14.38 8.10 -6.17
C GLY A 316 -15.39 8.85 -7.02
N SER A 317 -16.69 8.72 -6.73
CA SER A 317 -17.74 9.41 -7.47
C SER A 317 -18.85 9.93 -6.55
N PRO A 318 -19.55 11.02 -6.92
CA PRO A 318 -20.64 11.57 -6.12
C PRO A 318 -21.86 10.67 -6.04
N GLN A 319 -21.98 9.65 -6.89
CA GLN A 319 -23.08 8.67 -6.91
C GLN A 319 -22.87 7.53 -5.90
N ASP A 320 -21.72 7.42 -5.27
CA ASP A 320 -21.38 6.39 -4.30
C ASP A 320 -21.19 7.02 -2.91
N GLU A 321 -22.26 7.17 -2.16
CA GLU A 321 -22.23 7.82 -0.85
C GLU A 321 -21.70 6.88 0.24
N PHE A 322 -20.66 7.30 0.93
CA PHE A 322 -20.20 6.62 2.15
C PHE A 322 -21.16 6.89 3.31
N ARG A 323 -21.36 5.88 4.16
CA ARG A 323 -22.28 5.98 5.30
C ARG A 323 -21.76 6.98 6.34
N PRO A 324 -22.60 7.89 6.87
CA PRO A 324 -22.15 8.95 7.79
C PRO A 324 -21.39 8.43 9.02
N GLN A 325 -21.80 7.27 9.57
CA GLN A 325 -21.13 6.66 10.71
C GLN A 325 -19.70 6.23 10.36
N ASP A 326 -19.51 5.69 9.16
CA ASP A 326 -18.20 5.27 8.66
C ASP A 326 -17.34 6.49 8.30
N VAL A 327 -17.93 7.53 7.71
CA VAL A 327 -17.25 8.80 7.43
C VAL A 327 -16.64 9.39 8.70
N ALA A 328 -17.31 9.32 9.84
CA ALA A 328 -16.76 9.79 11.11
C ALA A 328 -15.47 9.05 11.51
N VAL A 329 -15.39 7.73 11.23
CA VAL A 329 -14.20 6.92 11.47
C VAL A 329 -13.08 7.32 10.51
N PHE A 330 -13.38 7.45 9.21
CA PHE A 330 -12.43 7.92 8.20
C PHE A 330 -11.85 9.29 8.55
N ASP A 331 -12.72 10.25 8.91
CA ASP A 331 -12.32 11.63 9.23
C ASP A 331 -11.40 11.67 10.46
N GLN A 332 -11.68 10.88 11.49
CA GLN A 332 -10.82 10.83 12.67
C GLN A 332 -9.43 10.24 12.36
N ILE A 333 -9.37 9.18 11.56
CA ILE A 333 -8.09 8.56 11.16
C ILE A 333 -7.34 9.47 10.21
N GLY A 334 -7.98 9.98 9.15
CA GLY A 334 -7.36 10.82 8.13
C GLY A 334 -6.80 12.14 8.68
N ARG A 335 -7.57 12.84 9.54
CA ARG A 335 -7.08 14.06 10.23
C ARG A 335 -5.94 13.79 11.20
N THR A 336 -5.89 12.62 11.82
CA THR A 336 -4.71 12.21 12.59
C THR A 336 -3.52 11.96 11.67
N GLY A 337 -3.76 11.42 10.48
CA GLY A 337 -2.76 11.24 9.43
C GLY A 337 -2.06 12.55 9.04
N GLU A 338 -2.78 13.65 8.89
CA GLU A 338 -2.20 14.98 8.61
C GLU A 338 -1.18 15.43 9.68
N ARG A 339 -1.34 14.97 10.92
CA ARG A 339 -0.38 15.24 12.01
C ARG A 339 0.84 14.33 11.98
N ILE A 340 0.69 13.11 11.47
CA ILE A 340 1.76 12.11 11.31
C ILE A 340 2.60 12.43 10.08
N LEU A 341 1.94 12.93 9.02
CA LEU A 341 2.48 13.21 7.69
C LEU A 341 2.46 14.73 7.41
N PRO A 342 3.45 15.49 7.91
CA PRO A 342 3.50 16.94 7.68
C PRO A 342 3.57 17.25 6.18
N GLY A 343 2.66 18.09 5.68
CA GLY A 343 2.54 18.43 4.27
C GLY A 343 1.45 17.67 3.52
N TYR A 344 1.00 16.55 4.06
CA TYR A 344 -0.13 15.83 3.49
C TYR A 344 -1.46 16.46 3.86
N ARG A 345 -2.45 16.30 2.96
CA ARG A 345 -3.84 16.74 3.17
C ARG A 345 -4.77 15.53 3.09
N TYR A 346 -5.69 15.46 4.05
CA TYR A 346 -6.78 14.51 4.02
C TYR A 346 -7.88 14.97 3.07
N MET A 347 -8.23 14.17 2.07
CA MET A 347 -9.05 14.54 0.93
C MET A 347 -10.03 13.44 0.54
N ILE A 348 -11.12 13.85 -0.14
CA ILE A 348 -12.10 12.95 -0.75
C ILE A 348 -11.87 12.92 -2.26
N VAL A 349 -11.65 11.74 -2.84
CA VAL A 349 -11.25 11.59 -4.24
C VAL A 349 -12.13 12.39 -5.20
N TRP A 350 -13.44 12.12 -5.27
CA TRP A 350 -14.30 12.78 -6.26
C TRP A 350 -14.44 14.28 -6.07
N LYS A 351 -14.38 14.72 -4.82
CA LYS A 351 -14.67 16.11 -4.45
C LYS A 351 -13.46 17.01 -4.58
N ASP A 352 -12.30 16.51 -4.16
CA ASP A 352 -11.09 17.31 -3.99
C ASP A 352 -10.06 17.08 -5.09
N LEU A 353 -10.22 16.00 -5.91
CA LEU A 353 -9.36 15.69 -7.05
C LEU A 353 -10.17 15.58 -8.35
N TYR A 354 -10.75 14.40 -8.63
CA TYR A 354 -11.51 14.11 -9.85
C TYR A 354 -12.40 12.89 -9.66
N ILE A 355 -13.38 12.71 -10.56
CA ILE A 355 -14.27 11.55 -10.53
C ILE A 355 -13.51 10.31 -11.03
N VAL A 356 -13.63 9.21 -10.27
CA VAL A 356 -13.01 7.91 -10.54
C VAL A 356 -14.05 6.80 -10.40
N TRP A 357 -13.99 5.86 -11.31
CA TRP A 357 -14.79 4.63 -11.29
C TRP A 357 -13.88 3.40 -11.32
N GLY A 358 -14.30 2.32 -10.66
CA GLY A 358 -13.58 1.05 -10.69
C GLY A 358 -12.21 1.10 -10.02
N GLY A 359 -12.06 1.90 -8.97
CA GLY A 359 -10.84 2.01 -8.18
C GLY A 359 -10.77 1.04 -7.01
N GLU A 360 -9.57 0.70 -6.60
CA GLU A 360 -9.26 -0.21 -5.48
C GLU A 360 -9.84 0.28 -4.15
N LEU A 361 -9.63 1.55 -3.83
CA LEU A 361 -10.06 2.20 -2.60
C LEU A 361 -11.57 2.06 -2.38
N ASP A 362 -12.36 2.26 -3.42
CA ASP A 362 -13.81 2.11 -3.37
C ASP A 362 -14.24 0.64 -3.29
N TRP A 363 -13.49 -0.27 -3.89
CA TRP A 363 -13.79 -1.70 -3.82
C TRP A 363 -13.62 -2.26 -2.40
N PHE A 364 -12.53 -1.93 -1.73
CA PHE A 364 -12.31 -2.39 -0.36
C PHE A 364 -13.40 -1.88 0.59
N TYR A 365 -13.83 -0.64 0.46
CA TYR A 365 -14.94 -0.15 1.28
C TYR A 365 -16.28 -0.69 0.81
N GLY A 366 -16.62 -0.52 -0.46
CA GLY A 366 -17.93 -0.82 -1.02
C GLY A 366 -18.28 -2.31 -0.99
N ALA A 367 -17.35 -3.15 -1.45
CA ALA A 367 -17.54 -4.60 -1.57
C ALA A 367 -17.11 -5.40 -0.33
N ARG A 368 -16.20 -4.86 0.50
CA ARG A 368 -15.64 -5.58 1.66
C ARG A 368 -15.98 -4.94 3.00
N GLY A 369 -16.52 -3.71 3.02
CA GLY A 369 -16.79 -2.97 4.25
C GLY A 369 -15.52 -2.67 5.05
N VAL A 370 -14.40 -2.42 4.38
CA VAL A 370 -13.08 -2.20 4.97
C VAL A 370 -12.77 -0.71 4.99
N VAL A 371 -12.27 -0.19 6.11
CA VAL A 371 -11.76 1.18 6.19
C VAL A 371 -10.47 1.25 5.41
N THR A 372 -10.46 2.00 4.31
CA THR A 372 -9.37 2.02 3.32
C THR A 372 -8.91 3.44 3.06
N PHE A 373 -7.59 3.63 3.04
CA PHE A 373 -6.94 4.87 2.62
C PHE A 373 -5.98 4.61 1.47
N SER A 374 -5.76 5.65 0.67
CA SER A 374 -4.71 5.70 -0.33
C SER A 374 -3.86 6.94 -0.09
N ASN A 375 -2.53 6.77 0.01
CA ASN A 375 -1.63 7.90 0.14
C ASN A 375 -0.95 8.18 -1.20
N GLU A 376 -1.13 9.42 -1.70
CA GLU A 376 -0.29 9.96 -2.77
C GLU A 376 1.00 10.47 -2.14
N LEU A 377 2.05 9.66 -2.26
CA LEU A 377 3.31 9.87 -1.59
C LEU A 377 4.03 11.12 -2.13
N TRP A 378 4.96 11.64 -1.34
CA TRP A 378 5.85 12.72 -1.69
C TRP A 378 5.18 14.07 -2.02
N THR A 379 5.71 15.10 -1.43
CA THR A 379 5.45 16.49 -1.83
C THR A 379 6.65 17.35 -1.45
N ASN A 380 7.09 18.20 -2.38
CA ASN A 380 8.14 19.19 -2.14
C ASN A 380 7.62 20.46 -1.45
N PHE A 381 6.30 20.59 -1.31
CA PHE A 381 5.62 21.79 -0.85
C PHE A 381 6.21 22.42 0.43
N LYS A 382 6.45 21.58 1.45
CA LYS A 382 6.99 22.09 2.73
C LYS A 382 8.51 22.33 2.74
N LEU A 383 9.24 21.81 1.76
CA LEU A 383 10.69 22.03 1.72
C LEU A 383 11.04 23.48 1.35
N PHE A 384 10.18 24.15 0.60
CA PHE A 384 10.37 25.52 0.15
C PHE A 384 9.38 26.53 0.75
N GLU A 385 8.49 26.10 1.66
CA GLU A 385 7.46 26.91 2.32
C GLU A 385 6.62 27.79 1.36
N LYS A 386 6.54 27.40 0.09
CA LYS A 386 5.75 28.12 -0.90
C LYS A 386 4.29 27.70 -0.79
N ALA A 387 3.40 28.69 -0.72
CA ALA A 387 1.97 28.44 -0.78
C ALA A 387 1.61 27.80 -2.14
N GLU A 388 0.73 26.83 -2.11
CA GLU A 388 0.20 26.10 -3.28
C GLU A 388 -0.71 27.03 -4.12
N THR A 389 -0.15 28.13 -4.59
CA THR A 389 -0.87 29.13 -5.41
C THR A 389 -0.55 29.01 -6.89
N SER A 390 0.41 28.15 -7.25
CA SER A 390 0.83 28.00 -8.64
C SER A 390 0.11 26.83 -9.28
N THR A 391 -0.94 27.13 -10.03
CA THR A 391 -1.45 26.27 -11.10
C THR A 391 -0.52 26.28 -12.33
N ASN A 392 0.66 26.83 -12.20
CA ASN A 392 1.59 27.01 -13.28
C ASN A 392 2.36 25.72 -13.55
N ARG A 393 2.12 25.10 -14.69
CA ARG A 393 2.84 23.94 -15.27
C ARG A 393 4.37 24.13 -15.36
N TYR A 394 4.85 25.36 -15.14
CA TYR A 394 6.24 25.77 -15.24
C TYR A 394 6.77 26.10 -13.85
N ASP A 395 6.38 25.29 -12.84
CA ASP A 395 6.81 25.51 -11.45
C ASP A 395 8.33 25.41 -11.38
N ARG A 396 8.94 26.51 -10.99
CA ARG A 396 10.40 26.65 -10.80
C ARG A 396 10.89 25.84 -9.62
N THR A 397 9.99 25.38 -8.78
CA THR A 397 10.32 24.71 -7.51
C THR A 397 11.14 23.46 -7.73
N ASP A 398 10.79 22.64 -8.72
CA ASP A 398 11.53 21.41 -9.03
C ASP A 398 12.95 21.71 -9.56
N TYR A 399 13.09 22.71 -10.43
CA TYR A 399 14.40 23.15 -10.93
C TYR A 399 15.26 23.78 -9.84
N GLU A 400 14.64 24.56 -8.93
CA GLU A 400 15.33 25.15 -7.79
C GLU A 400 15.77 24.07 -6.80
N PHE A 401 14.92 23.07 -6.55
CA PHE A 401 15.25 21.91 -5.73
C PHE A 401 16.43 21.13 -6.31
N ASP A 402 16.39 20.83 -7.61
CA ASP A 402 17.49 20.18 -8.29
C ASP A 402 18.78 20.98 -8.20
N ARG A 403 18.73 22.28 -8.50
CA ARG A 403 19.91 23.16 -8.44
C ARG A 403 20.53 23.25 -7.06
N LEU A 404 19.71 23.38 -6.00
CA LEU A 404 20.16 23.70 -4.65
C LEU A 404 20.47 22.45 -3.81
N LEU A 405 19.77 21.34 -4.04
CA LEU A 405 19.85 20.14 -3.21
C LEU A 405 20.35 18.90 -3.93
N LEU A 406 20.22 18.85 -5.25
CA LEU A 406 20.70 17.74 -6.09
C LEU A 406 21.89 18.15 -6.97
N PHE A 407 22.26 19.43 -6.96
CA PHE A 407 23.41 19.95 -7.70
C PHE A 407 23.35 19.71 -9.21
N GLY A 408 22.14 19.66 -9.78
CA GLY A 408 21.87 19.44 -11.20
C GLY A 408 21.74 17.97 -11.61
N ASP A 409 21.75 17.03 -10.68
CA ASP A 409 21.72 15.59 -11.02
C ASP A 409 20.37 15.11 -11.60
N ALA A 410 19.28 15.83 -11.34
CA ALA A 410 17.95 15.43 -11.84
C ALA A 410 17.67 15.91 -13.27
N PHE A 411 18.56 16.65 -13.92
CA PHE A 411 18.35 17.22 -15.24
C PHE A 411 19.37 16.74 -16.26
N VAL A 412 18.90 16.25 -17.40
CA VAL A 412 19.74 15.97 -18.58
C VAL A 412 19.92 17.28 -19.37
N PRO A 413 21.17 17.79 -19.53
CA PRO A 413 21.42 19.02 -20.26
C PRO A 413 20.96 18.92 -21.73
N TRP A 414 20.36 20.01 -22.26
CA TRP A 414 20.00 20.09 -23.67
C TRP A 414 21.19 19.85 -24.59
N LYS A 415 21.07 18.88 -25.51
CA LYS A 415 22.09 18.51 -26.51
C LYS A 415 21.48 18.53 -27.89
N SER A 416 22.23 19.04 -28.86
CA SER A 416 21.81 19.01 -30.26
C SER A 416 21.81 17.58 -30.79
N PHE A 417 20.73 17.23 -31.48
CA PHE A 417 20.51 15.92 -32.09
C PHE A 417 19.90 16.09 -33.49
N ASN A 418 20.34 15.29 -34.44
CA ASN A 418 19.80 15.30 -35.80
C ASN A 418 18.65 14.26 -35.92
N HIS A 419 17.46 14.69 -35.60
CA HIS A 419 16.27 13.84 -35.62
C HIS A 419 15.87 13.49 -37.06
N PRO A 420 15.59 12.21 -37.39
CA PRO A 420 15.34 11.79 -38.78
C PRO A 420 14.12 12.46 -39.41
N GLN A 421 13.07 12.77 -38.63
CA GLN A 421 11.82 13.37 -39.12
C GLN A 421 11.78 14.90 -38.92
N TYR A 422 12.36 15.43 -37.84
CA TYR A 422 12.29 16.86 -37.47
C TYR A 422 13.53 17.68 -37.81
N GLY A 423 14.63 17.04 -38.26
CA GLY A 423 15.92 17.69 -38.49
C GLY A 423 16.61 18.05 -37.16
N MET A 424 17.30 19.20 -37.10
CA MET A 424 18.04 19.59 -35.89
C MET A 424 17.09 19.94 -34.74
N VAL A 425 17.16 19.16 -33.69
CA VAL A 425 16.45 19.36 -32.41
C VAL A 425 17.45 19.43 -31.27
N GLU A 426 16.99 19.76 -30.07
CA GLU A 426 17.73 19.54 -28.83
C GLU A 426 16.92 18.57 -27.96
N ILE A 427 17.61 17.57 -27.39
CA ILE A 427 17.07 16.60 -26.42
C ILE A 427 17.60 16.94 -25.05
N GLY A 428 16.76 16.89 -24.02
CA GLY A 428 17.10 17.16 -22.63
C GLY A 428 15.85 17.34 -21.76
N GLY A 429 16.04 17.46 -20.45
CA GLY A 429 14.92 17.62 -19.53
C GLY A 429 15.09 16.88 -18.21
N MET A 430 14.05 16.82 -17.42
CA MET A 430 14.09 16.10 -16.14
C MET A 430 14.14 14.59 -16.35
N LYS A 431 14.96 13.91 -15.54
CA LYS A 431 15.04 12.45 -15.52
C LYS A 431 13.74 11.83 -15.02
N LYS A 432 13.43 10.62 -15.44
CA LYS A 432 12.18 9.90 -15.17
C LYS A 432 11.83 9.69 -13.70
N ASN A 433 12.82 9.60 -12.84
CA ASN A 433 12.66 9.37 -11.40
C ASN A 433 12.58 10.65 -10.57
N PHE A 434 12.55 11.83 -11.22
CA PHE A 434 12.45 13.13 -10.56
C PHE A 434 11.03 13.70 -10.69
N GLY A 435 10.59 14.47 -9.68
CA GLY A 435 9.25 15.09 -9.65
C GLY A 435 8.14 14.20 -9.07
N ARG A 436 8.17 12.89 -9.29
CA ARG A 436 7.19 11.95 -8.71
C ARG A 436 7.67 11.26 -7.44
N THR A 437 8.97 11.18 -7.23
CA THR A 437 9.56 10.53 -6.05
C THR A 437 10.51 11.50 -5.36
N GLU A 438 10.64 11.35 -4.05
CA GLU A 438 11.65 12.11 -3.31
C GLU A 438 13.06 11.63 -3.64
N PRO A 439 14.05 12.51 -3.49
CA PRO A 439 15.45 12.10 -3.59
C PRO A 439 15.84 11.15 -2.46
N GLY A 440 16.83 10.33 -2.72
CA GLY A 440 17.24 9.23 -1.83
C GLY A 440 17.49 9.61 -0.38
N PHE A 441 18.02 10.80 -0.12
CA PHE A 441 18.29 11.26 1.25
C PHE A 441 17.01 11.57 2.08
N LEU A 442 15.83 11.67 1.47
CA LEU A 442 14.54 11.89 2.12
C LEU A 442 13.68 10.62 2.24
N MET A 443 13.93 9.60 1.41
CA MET A 443 13.09 8.41 1.29
C MET A 443 12.86 7.69 2.61
N GLN A 444 13.88 7.52 3.45
CA GLN A 444 13.72 6.82 4.72
C GLN A 444 12.82 7.58 5.70
N ALA A 445 12.92 8.91 5.74
CA ALA A 445 12.08 9.72 6.61
C ALA A 445 10.61 9.69 6.17
N GLU A 446 10.37 9.71 4.87
CA GLU A 446 9.03 9.65 4.29
C GLU A 446 8.42 8.25 4.45
N ALA A 447 9.21 7.18 4.21
CA ALA A 447 8.81 5.81 4.46
C ALA A 447 8.40 5.58 5.92
N HIS A 448 9.18 6.10 6.88
CA HIS A 448 8.87 5.96 8.31
C HIS A 448 7.56 6.64 8.69
N ARG A 449 7.28 7.82 8.16
CA ARG A 449 6.04 8.57 8.45
C ARG A 449 4.81 7.89 7.84
N ASN A 450 4.90 7.43 6.59
CA ASN A 450 3.81 6.70 5.93
C ASN A 450 3.55 5.35 6.61
N MET A 451 4.60 4.62 6.98
CA MET A 451 4.48 3.45 7.84
C MET A 451 3.75 3.79 9.15
N ALA A 452 4.15 4.86 9.84
CA ALA A 452 3.53 5.26 11.12
C ALA A 452 2.03 5.54 10.97
N PHE A 453 1.59 6.14 9.86
CA PHE A 453 0.17 6.32 9.56
C PHE A 453 -0.54 4.98 9.35
N SER A 454 0.01 4.08 8.55
CA SER A 454 -0.57 2.75 8.32
C SER A 454 -0.62 1.92 9.61
N LEU A 455 0.40 2.01 10.46
CA LEU A 455 0.40 1.34 11.77
C LEU A 455 -0.58 1.97 12.76
N TYR A 456 -0.80 3.29 12.69
CA TYR A 456 -1.86 3.96 13.45
C TYR A 456 -3.24 3.44 13.02
N GLN A 457 -3.51 3.33 11.73
CA GLN A 457 -4.74 2.73 11.21
C GLN A 457 -4.88 1.28 11.69
N ALA A 458 -3.83 0.46 11.58
CA ALA A 458 -3.82 -0.92 12.05
C ALA A 458 -4.12 -1.04 13.55
N TRP A 459 -3.63 -0.09 14.35
CA TRP A 459 -3.93 -0.02 15.79
C TRP A 459 -5.37 0.31 16.08
N GLN A 460 -6.03 1.10 15.22
CA GLN A 460 -7.44 1.49 15.36
C GLN A 460 -8.43 0.43 14.84
N MET A 461 -7.97 -0.63 14.18
CA MET A 461 -8.82 -1.76 13.77
C MET A 461 -9.47 -2.44 14.98
N PRO A 462 -10.63 -3.09 14.82
CA PRO A 462 -11.38 -3.66 15.93
C PRO A 462 -10.54 -4.61 16.80
N GLN A 463 -10.81 -4.60 18.08
CA GLN A 463 -10.23 -5.55 19.03
C GLN A 463 -11.29 -5.89 20.07
N VAL A 464 -11.87 -7.08 19.92
CA VAL A 464 -12.93 -7.53 20.82
C VAL A 464 -12.39 -8.25 22.03
N GLU A 465 -13.07 -8.04 23.17
CA GLU A 465 -12.80 -8.77 24.41
C GLU A 465 -14.08 -9.01 25.19
N VAL A 466 -14.14 -10.11 25.94
CA VAL A 466 -15.14 -10.31 26.99
C VAL A 466 -14.63 -9.57 28.24
N ASP A 467 -15.19 -8.39 28.49
CA ASP A 467 -14.78 -7.50 29.57
C ASP A 467 -15.20 -8.04 30.94
N THR A 468 -16.46 -8.42 31.08
CA THR A 468 -17.04 -8.86 32.35
C THR A 468 -18.04 -9.98 32.14
N ILE A 469 -18.09 -10.91 33.08
CA ILE A 469 -19.17 -11.92 33.21
C ILE A 469 -19.69 -11.83 34.63
N THR A 470 -21.02 -11.72 34.79
CA THR A 470 -21.70 -11.74 36.09
C THR A 470 -22.84 -12.75 36.08
N THR A 471 -23.17 -13.25 37.26
CA THR A 471 -24.30 -14.20 37.43
C THR A 471 -25.26 -13.72 38.50
N ARG A 472 -26.56 -14.06 38.31
CA ARG A 472 -27.63 -13.83 39.29
C ARG A 472 -28.49 -15.07 39.38
N ALA A 473 -28.62 -15.65 40.57
CA ALA A 473 -29.54 -16.77 40.80
C ALA A 473 -31.02 -16.32 40.69
N LEU A 474 -31.81 -17.09 39.93
CA LEU A 474 -33.23 -16.83 39.74
C LEU A 474 -34.14 -17.77 40.53
N GLY A 475 -33.57 -18.73 41.27
CA GLY A 475 -34.26 -19.81 41.94
C GLY A 475 -34.51 -21.01 41.02
N ASN A 476 -35.01 -22.11 41.60
CA ASN A 476 -35.35 -23.34 40.88
C ASN A 476 -34.24 -23.90 39.95
N GLY A 477 -32.98 -23.73 40.35
CA GLY A 477 -31.83 -24.17 39.56
C GLY A 477 -31.55 -23.33 38.30
N LEU A 478 -32.14 -22.14 38.20
CA LEU A 478 -31.94 -21.19 37.12
C LEU A 478 -30.94 -20.08 37.50
N THR A 479 -30.10 -19.75 36.57
CA THR A 479 -29.09 -18.67 36.70
C THR A 479 -29.18 -17.74 35.50
N GLU A 480 -29.25 -16.44 35.72
CA GLU A 480 -29.01 -15.43 34.68
C GLU A 480 -27.48 -15.22 34.56
N VAL A 481 -26.94 -15.36 33.38
CA VAL A 481 -25.55 -15.02 33.05
C VAL A 481 -25.57 -13.78 32.18
N THR A 482 -24.85 -12.75 32.58
CA THR A 482 -24.70 -11.50 31.81
C THR A 482 -23.23 -11.34 31.42
N ALA A 483 -22.97 -11.05 30.16
CA ALA A 483 -21.63 -10.71 29.69
C ALA A 483 -21.60 -9.33 29.02
N ILE A 484 -20.52 -8.60 29.26
CA ILE A 484 -20.18 -7.36 28.58
C ILE A 484 -19.05 -7.68 27.61
N VAL A 485 -19.27 -7.40 26.33
CA VAL A 485 -18.27 -7.52 25.26
C VAL A 485 -17.86 -6.13 24.82
N ALA A 486 -16.59 -5.83 24.80
CA ALA A 486 -16.03 -4.54 24.47
C ALA A 486 -15.27 -4.57 23.14
N ASN A 487 -15.33 -3.47 22.40
CA ASN A 487 -14.39 -3.11 21.37
C ASN A 487 -13.66 -1.83 21.81
N ARG A 488 -12.38 -1.96 22.15
CA ARG A 488 -11.56 -0.87 22.69
C ARG A 488 -10.91 0.00 21.62
N ARG A 489 -11.29 -0.17 20.35
CA ARG A 489 -10.72 0.52 19.21
C ARG A 489 -11.76 1.35 18.48
N LEU A 490 -11.29 2.30 17.65
CA LEU A 490 -12.15 3.24 16.96
C LEU A 490 -13.02 2.57 15.89
N VAL A 491 -12.44 1.65 15.11
CA VAL A 491 -13.13 0.99 14.00
C VAL A 491 -14.10 -0.05 14.57
N PRO A 492 -15.38 -0.07 14.15
CA PRO A 492 -16.33 -1.10 14.56
C PRO A 492 -15.98 -2.46 13.93
N THR A 493 -16.49 -3.56 14.47
CA THR A 493 -16.29 -4.90 13.86
C THR A 493 -16.90 -5.01 12.47
N HIS A 494 -17.96 -4.26 12.21
CA HIS A 494 -18.59 -4.09 10.90
C HIS A 494 -18.84 -2.61 10.64
N THR A 495 -18.39 -2.10 9.50
CA THR A 495 -18.79 -0.76 9.04
C THR A 495 -20.30 -0.74 8.77
N GLN A 496 -20.91 0.44 8.75
CA GLN A 496 -22.34 0.54 8.41
C GLN A 496 -22.59 0.04 6.97
N GLN A 497 -21.63 0.23 6.07
CA GLN A 497 -21.63 -0.35 4.72
C GLN A 497 -21.74 -1.89 4.78
N ASP A 498 -20.96 -2.54 5.65
CA ASP A 498 -20.96 -3.99 5.83
C ASP A 498 -22.32 -4.47 6.40
N VAL A 499 -22.83 -3.80 7.44
CA VAL A 499 -24.10 -4.15 8.09
C VAL A 499 -25.27 -4.07 7.13
N GLU A 500 -25.40 -2.98 6.37
CA GLU A 500 -26.53 -2.74 5.47
C GLU A 500 -26.54 -3.71 4.27
N ASN A 501 -25.36 -4.02 3.75
CA ASN A 501 -25.22 -4.91 2.59
C ASN A 501 -24.97 -6.37 2.96
N ARG A 502 -24.84 -6.69 4.26
CA ARG A 502 -24.57 -8.04 4.78
C ARG A 502 -23.35 -8.69 4.12
N ILE A 503 -22.25 -7.94 4.07
CA ILE A 503 -21.03 -8.35 3.38
C ILE A 503 -20.35 -9.48 4.14
N SER A 504 -20.17 -9.31 5.46
CA SER A 504 -19.50 -10.26 6.34
C SER A 504 -20.52 -11.04 7.18
N ARG A 505 -20.08 -12.19 7.73
CA ARG A 505 -20.92 -12.92 8.70
C ARG A 505 -21.09 -12.12 10.00
N PRO A 506 -22.19 -12.34 10.77
CA PRO A 506 -22.33 -11.72 12.08
C PRO A 506 -21.19 -12.08 13.04
N ASP A 507 -20.93 -11.23 14.01
CA ASP A 507 -20.11 -11.58 15.17
C ASP A 507 -20.91 -12.53 16.09
N TYR A 508 -20.20 -13.44 16.74
CA TYR A 508 -20.83 -14.40 17.64
C TYR A 508 -20.38 -14.22 19.07
N VAL A 509 -21.34 -14.31 20.01
CA VAL A 509 -21.04 -14.41 21.43
C VAL A 509 -21.63 -15.71 21.95
N THR A 510 -20.79 -16.63 22.35
CA THR A 510 -21.16 -18.00 22.74
C THR A 510 -20.96 -18.21 24.23
N LEU A 511 -21.99 -18.73 24.91
CA LEU A 511 -21.90 -19.20 26.29
C LEU A 511 -21.77 -20.72 26.32
N THR A 512 -20.83 -21.21 27.12
CA THR A 512 -20.71 -22.62 27.50
C THR A 512 -20.76 -22.77 29.02
N GLY A 513 -21.24 -23.91 29.49
CA GLY A 513 -21.51 -24.19 30.91
C GLY A 513 -23.02 -24.19 31.22
N GLY A 514 -23.52 -25.28 31.68
CA GLY A 514 -24.97 -25.51 31.94
C GLY A 514 -25.80 -25.67 30.67
N THR A 515 -27.13 -25.78 30.84
CA THR A 515 -28.07 -25.86 29.72
C THR A 515 -28.68 -24.49 29.48
N VAL A 516 -28.33 -23.85 28.35
CA VAL A 516 -28.91 -22.54 27.98
C VAL A 516 -30.35 -22.72 27.52
N LEU A 517 -31.28 -22.03 28.16
CA LEU A 517 -32.71 -22.06 27.86
C LEU A 517 -33.08 -20.96 26.88
N THR A 518 -32.55 -19.77 27.07
CA THR A 518 -32.79 -18.62 26.20
C THR A 518 -31.62 -17.65 26.27
N GLY A 519 -31.43 -16.83 25.22
CA GLY A 519 -30.38 -15.82 25.12
C GLY A 519 -30.92 -14.50 24.57
N TYR A 520 -30.37 -13.40 25.03
CA TYR A 520 -30.81 -12.03 24.74
C TYR A 520 -29.69 -11.09 24.39
N ARG A 521 -29.94 -10.21 23.42
CA ARG A 521 -29.12 -9.01 23.20
C ARG A 521 -29.80 -7.85 23.93
N VAL A 522 -29.06 -7.16 24.79
CA VAL A 522 -29.56 -5.96 25.49
C VAL A 522 -29.45 -4.77 24.56
N ILE A 523 -30.56 -4.17 24.18
CA ILE A 523 -30.62 -3.02 23.27
C ILE A 523 -30.47 -1.71 24.03
N ASN A 524 -31.10 -1.62 25.20
CA ASN A 524 -30.99 -0.45 26.07
C ASN A 524 -30.71 -0.93 27.52
N PRO A 525 -29.48 -0.81 28.01
CA PRO A 525 -29.14 -1.25 29.37
C PRO A 525 -29.85 -0.45 30.47
N ASN A 526 -30.22 0.82 30.20
CA ASN A 526 -30.91 1.66 31.20
C ASN A 526 -32.35 1.24 31.44
N THR A 527 -33.04 0.78 30.40
CA THR A 527 -34.44 0.32 30.48
C THR A 527 -34.56 -1.20 30.60
N GLY A 528 -33.43 -1.93 30.40
CA GLY A 528 -33.43 -3.39 30.33
C GLY A 528 -34.06 -3.97 29.06
N THR A 529 -34.37 -3.13 28.07
CA THR A 529 -34.95 -3.57 26.79
C THR A 529 -33.98 -4.53 26.10
N SER A 530 -34.50 -5.72 25.76
CA SER A 530 -33.67 -6.81 25.19
C SER A 530 -34.44 -7.50 24.07
N ILE A 531 -33.72 -8.07 23.12
CA ILE A 531 -34.26 -8.89 22.04
C ILE A 531 -33.82 -10.33 22.28
N GLU A 532 -34.78 -11.23 22.35
CA GLU A 532 -34.54 -12.66 22.48
C GLU A 532 -34.09 -13.26 21.14
N GLN A 533 -33.15 -14.20 21.21
CA GLN A 533 -32.75 -15.02 20.07
C GLN A 533 -33.21 -16.48 20.30
N PRO A 534 -34.35 -16.90 19.71
CA PRO A 534 -34.92 -18.24 19.94
C PRO A 534 -34.09 -19.38 19.35
N LYS A 535 -33.42 -19.13 18.19
CA LYS A 535 -32.59 -20.13 17.55
C LYS A 535 -31.17 -20.09 18.11
N SER A 536 -30.61 -21.25 18.46
CA SER A 536 -29.26 -21.39 18.99
C SER A 536 -28.97 -20.42 20.14
N PRO A 537 -29.80 -20.37 21.21
CA PRO A 537 -29.70 -19.31 22.21
C PRO A 537 -28.36 -19.23 22.94
N ALA A 538 -27.57 -20.31 22.92
CA ALA A 538 -26.21 -20.30 23.49
C ALA A 538 -25.22 -19.48 22.66
N ARG A 539 -25.49 -19.27 21.36
CA ARG A 539 -24.63 -18.56 20.41
C ARG A 539 -25.38 -17.37 19.83
N LEU A 540 -25.22 -16.22 20.47
CA LEU A 540 -25.89 -14.99 20.04
C LEU A 540 -25.18 -14.35 18.86
N GLU A 541 -25.97 -13.81 17.92
CA GLU A 541 -25.50 -13.11 16.73
C GLU A 541 -25.55 -11.60 16.99
N LEU A 542 -24.45 -10.90 16.74
CA LEU A 542 -24.34 -9.46 16.77
C LEU A 542 -24.05 -8.96 15.36
N SER A 543 -24.81 -8.00 14.89
CA SER A 543 -24.57 -7.37 13.57
C SER A 543 -23.35 -6.46 13.58
N ASN A 544 -22.92 -5.98 14.75
CA ASN A 544 -21.79 -5.09 14.94
C ASN A 544 -21.46 -4.96 16.43
N ILE A 545 -20.19 -4.80 16.76
CA ILE A 545 -19.70 -4.31 18.05
C ILE A 545 -19.07 -2.93 17.76
N PRO A 546 -19.75 -1.82 18.11
CA PRO A 546 -19.31 -0.48 17.76
C PRO A 546 -17.93 -0.14 18.33
N GLY A 547 -17.21 0.76 17.66
CA GLY A 547 -15.90 1.23 18.13
C GLY A 547 -16.01 2.01 19.44
N ASN A 548 -14.97 1.88 20.30
CA ASN A 548 -14.90 2.50 21.62
C ASN A 548 -16.18 2.28 22.47
N SER A 549 -16.77 1.09 22.39
CA SER A 549 -18.07 0.81 22.95
C SER A 549 -18.15 -0.60 23.51
N VAL A 550 -19.28 -0.90 24.14
CA VAL A 550 -19.61 -2.21 24.68
C VAL A 550 -20.99 -2.66 24.23
N VAL A 551 -21.18 -3.97 24.13
CA VAL A 551 -22.49 -4.63 23.98
C VAL A 551 -22.72 -5.56 25.15
N THR A 552 -23.97 -5.61 25.63
CA THR A 552 -24.37 -6.50 26.72
C THR A 552 -25.25 -7.63 26.19
N VAL A 553 -24.91 -8.84 26.58
CA VAL A 553 -25.67 -10.04 26.26
C VAL A 553 -26.06 -10.79 27.55
N LYS A 554 -27.17 -11.51 27.52
CA LYS A 554 -27.67 -12.27 28.67
C LYS A 554 -28.15 -13.64 28.26
N TRP A 555 -28.08 -14.58 29.20
CA TRP A 555 -28.61 -15.92 29.03
C TRP A 555 -29.36 -16.35 30.32
N ILE A 556 -30.41 -17.14 30.17
CA ILE A 556 -30.99 -17.91 31.27
C ILE A 556 -30.51 -19.37 31.10
N VAL A 557 -29.88 -19.88 32.13
CA VAL A 557 -29.20 -21.19 32.12
C VAL A 557 -29.77 -22.05 33.23
N ARG A 558 -29.98 -23.34 32.98
CA ARG A 558 -30.23 -24.35 34.00
C ARG A 558 -28.92 -25.06 34.35
N GLY A 559 -28.60 -25.13 35.64
CA GLY A 559 -27.36 -25.67 36.18
C GLY A 559 -26.35 -24.60 36.58
N GLY A 560 -25.26 -25.04 37.22
CA GLY A 560 -24.20 -24.14 37.72
C GLY A 560 -22.99 -24.08 36.76
N GLY A 561 -22.10 -23.11 37.05
CA GLY A 561 -20.84 -22.93 36.33
C GLY A 561 -19.82 -24.09 36.48
N PRO A 562 -18.63 -23.95 35.90
CA PRO A 562 -18.08 -22.68 35.39
C PRO A 562 -18.72 -22.26 34.07
N PHE A 563 -18.87 -20.93 33.89
CA PHE A 563 -19.42 -20.33 32.69
C PHE A 563 -18.29 -19.71 31.85
N THR A 564 -18.16 -20.12 30.58
CA THR A 564 -17.21 -19.50 29.65
C THR A 564 -17.97 -18.77 28.56
N VAL A 565 -17.63 -17.51 28.36
CA VAL A 565 -18.12 -16.68 27.26
C VAL A 565 -16.99 -16.47 26.25
N THR A 566 -17.29 -16.73 24.98
CA THR A 566 -16.37 -16.50 23.86
C THR A 566 -17.01 -15.52 22.90
N VAL A 567 -16.32 -14.42 22.57
CA VAL A 567 -16.63 -13.57 21.42
C VAL A 567 -15.76 -13.98 20.24
N ASP A 568 -16.38 -14.04 19.04
CA ASP A 568 -15.73 -14.36 17.78
C ASP A 568 -16.22 -13.40 16.70
N ALA A 569 -15.36 -12.43 16.37
CA ALA A 569 -15.60 -11.39 15.36
C ALA A 569 -14.60 -11.56 14.21
N GLU A 570 -15.11 -11.67 12.98
CA GLU A 570 -14.29 -11.94 11.80
C GLU A 570 -13.17 -10.90 11.61
N LYS A 571 -13.51 -9.61 11.75
CA LYS A 571 -12.59 -8.47 11.65
C LYS A 571 -12.09 -7.97 13.02
N GLY A 572 -12.55 -8.56 14.13
CA GLY A 572 -12.23 -8.13 15.50
C GLY A 572 -11.41 -9.13 16.32
N GLY A 573 -11.21 -10.33 15.75
CA GLY A 573 -10.53 -11.43 16.42
C GLY A 573 -11.43 -12.19 17.39
N SER A 574 -10.86 -12.97 18.29
CA SER A 574 -11.57 -13.79 19.26
C SER A 574 -10.99 -13.66 20.66
N HIS A 575 -11.87 -13.68 21.66
CA HIS A 575 -11.47 -13.66 23.06
C HIS A 575 -12.43 -14.50 23.91
N SER A 576 -11.88 -15.23 24.88
CA SER A 576 -12.64 -16.04 25.81
C SER A 576 -12.34 -15.67 27.25
N ARG A 577 -13.38 -15.69 28.09
CA ARG A 577 -13.27 -15.48 29.53
C ARG A 577 -14.13 -16.49 30.29
N THR A 578 -13.59 -17.02 31.38
CA THR A 578 -14.31 -17.97 32.26
C THR A 578 -14.57 -17.34 33.61
N LEU A 579 -15.84 -17.38 34.06
CA LEU A 579 -16.25 -17.09 35.42
C LEU A 579 -16.30 -18.42 36.19
N ARG A 580 -15.45 -18.54 37.21
CA ARG A 580 -15.38 -19.69 38.10
C ARG A 580 -16.31 -19.55 39.27
#